data_0d219ad06e25fe2dabf2f8faf76ff5e6
#
_entry.id   0d219ad06e25fe2dabf2f8faf76ff5e6
#
_cell.length_a   1.000
_cell.length_b   1.000
_cell.length_c   1.000
_cell.angle_alpha   90.00
_cell.angle_beta   90.00
_cell.angle_gamma   90.00
#
_symmetry.space_group_name_H-M   'P 1'
#
loop_
_entity.id
_entity.type
_entity.pdbx_description
1 polymer ?
#
loop_
_entity_poly.entity_id
_entity_poly.type
_entity_poly.pdbx_seq_one_letter_code
_entity_poly.pdbx_strand_id
1 'polypeptide(L)'
;MDGLLIDSERLMWTESMRIAAKEQGHTMSDEFHHTFMGRNLNSVGDILRKEYGPEFDYDIFLKRCYEINDTILSKGIPLMKGAKQLLDYLKESGIYTCIGTTTHRRQTTALLTANKMLEDFDDIVCGDEVSIGKPNPEIYLKCLSKFKDVDKSEALVFEDGNAGAHAGIDSGMRLVLVPDLAYLDDEVRSKAYKIIPDLSKAIDFIKEENERTTSI
;
A
#
# COMPACT_ATOMS: atom_id res chain seq x y z
N MET A 1 -1.81 -1.55 2.02
CA MET A 1 -2.77 -0.58 2.57
C MET A 1 -2.74 0.68 1.73
N ASP A 2 -1.64 1.40 1.78
CA ASP A 2 -1.38 2.56 0.95
C ASP A 2 -1.35 2.14 -0.52
N GLY A 3 -1.95 2.90 -1.43
CA GLY A 3 -2.06 2.58 -2.85
C GLY A 3 -3.00 1.42 -3.21
N LEU A 4 -3.37 0.58 -2.24
CA LEU A 4 -4.23 -0.58 -2.45
C LEU A 4 -5.66 -0.38 -1.93
N LEU A 5 -5.80 0.04 -0.67
CA LEU A 5 -7.09 0.27 -0.01
C LEU A 5 -7.46 1.75 0.05
N ILE A 6 -6.47 2.60 0.25
CA ILE A 6 -6.60 4.05 0.34
C ILE A 6 -5.68 4.73 -0.65
N ASP A 7 -6.16 5.81 -1.27
CA ASP A 7 -5.40 6.61 -2.26
C ASP A 7 -4.45 7.61 -1.58
N SER A 8 -3.62 7.08 -0.69
CA SER A 8 -2.67 7.89 0.08
C SER A 8 -1.48 8.38 -0.76
N GLU A 9 -1.04 7.60 -1.75
CA GLU A 9 0.10 7.97 -2.59
C GLU A 9 -0.18 9.23 -3.43
N ARG A 10 -1.35 9.31 -4.09
CA ARG A 10 -1.70 10.49 -4.89
C ARG A 10 -1.87 11.73 -4.04
N LEU A 11 -2.59 11.61 -2.92
CA LEU A 11 -2.94 12.76 -2.11
C LEU A 11 -1.84 13.17 -1.12
N MET A 12 -1.28 12.21 -0.38
CA MET A 12 -0.32 12.54 0.68
C MET A 12 1.08 12.80 0.14
N TRP A 13 1.50 12.06 -0.89
CA TRP A 13 2.87 12.23 -1.42
C TRP A 13 2.90 13.09 -2.67
N THR A 14 2.15 12.76 -3.70
CA THR A 14 2.21 13.51 -4.95
C THR A 14 1.75 14.96 -4.77
N GLU A 15 0.58 15.17 -4.18
CA GLU A 15 0.01 16.51 -4.06
C GLU A 15 0.75 17.36 -3.00
N SER A 16 1.08 16.78 -1.84
CA SER A 16 1.82 17.50 -0.80
C SER A 16 3.21 17.93 -1.26
N MET A 17 3.92 17.06 -2.00
CA MET A 17 5.23 17.39 -2.56
C MET A 17 5.16 18.50 -3.61
N ARG A 18 4.13 18.48 -4.47
CA ARG A 18 3.93 19.55 -5.47
C ARG A 18 3.66 20.90 -4.82
N ILE A 19 2.80 20.92 -3.79
CA ILE A 19 2.49 22.14 -3.05
C ILE A 19 3.75 22.65 -2.34
N ALA A 20 4.45 21.79 -1.61
CA ALA A 20 5.65 22.18 -0.87
C ALA A 20 6.79 22.67 -1.78
N ALA A 21 6.99 22.03 -2.95
CA ALA A 21 7.95 22.48 -3.95
C ALA A 21 7.56 23.86 -4.53
N LYS A 22 6.27 24.05 -4.84
CA LYS A 22 5.76 25.33 -5.36
C LYS A 22 5.91 26.47 -4.37
N GLU A 23 5.73 26.23 -3.09
CA GLU A 23 5.94 27.22 -2.04
C GLU A 23 7.41 27.69 -1.94
N GLN A 24 8.36 26.86 -2.39
CA GLN A 24 9.78 27.22 -2.54
C GLN A 24 10.14 27.70 -3.98
N GLY A 25 9.15 27.97 -4.82
CA GLY A 25 9.36 28.51 -6.18
C GLY A 25 9.68 27.47 -7.25
N HIS A 26 9.51 26.17 -6.96
CA HIS A 26 9.82 25.09 -7.89
C HIS A 26 8.56 24.42 -8.44
N THR A 27 8.65 23.86 -9.65
CA THR A 27 7.58 23.07 -10.27
C THR A 27 7.99 21.61 -10.34
N MET A 28 7.14 20.73 -9.84
CA MET A 28 7.33 19.29 -9.89
C MET A 28 6.41 18.69 -10.97
N SER A 29 6.99 18.28 -12.11
CA SER A 29 6.24 17.58 -13.16
C SER A 29 5.96 16.13 -12.78
N ASP A 30 4.98 15.51 -13.46
CA ASP A 30 4.67 14.10 -13.27
C ASP A 30 5.87 13.21 -13.62
N GLU A 31 6.55 13.49 -14.73
CA GLU A 31 7.72 12.74 -15.16
C GLU A 31 8.84 12.82 -14.12
N PHE A 32 9.09 14.00 -13.55
CA PHE A 32 10.10 14.14 -12.52
C PHE A 32 9.72 13.41 -11.24
N HIS A 33 8.47 13.55 -10.78
CA HIS A 33 7.96 12.83 -9.60
C HIS A 33 8.12 11.31 -9.77
N HIS A 34 7.79 10.74 -10.93
CA HIS A 34 7.94 9.31 -11.20
C HIS A 34 9.38 8.79 -11.06
N THR A 35 10.40 9.64 -11.22
CA THR A 35 11.80 9.20 -11.10
C THR A 35 12.20 8.75 -9.70
N PHE A 36 11.46 9.15 -8.67
CA PHE A 36 11.77 8.85 -7.27
C PHE A 36 10.61 8.24 -6.47
N MET A 37 9.48 7.95 -7.12
CA MET A 37 8.39 7.20 -6.47
C MET A 37 8.88 5.87 -5.91
N GLY A 38 8.41 5.52 -4.70
CA GLY A 38 8.80 4.29 -4.03
C GLY A 38 10.22 4.29 -3.45
N ARG A 39 10.99 5.39 -3.56
CA ARG A 39 12.31 5.52 -2.94
C ARG A 39 12.20 5.99 -1.49
N ASN A 40 13.22 5.70 -0.69
CA ASN A 40 13.31 6.23 0.67
C ASN A 40 13.54 7.76 0.67
N LEU A 41 13.11 8.43 1.73
CA LEU A 41 13.14 9.90 1.85
C LEU A 41 14.54 10.50 1.71
N ASN A 42 15.60 9.81 2.15
CA ASN A 42 16.97 10.32 1.98
C ASN A 42 17.35 10.39 0.51
N SER A 43 17.08 9.33 -0.26
CA SER A 43 17.31 9.31 -1.71
C SER A 43 16.47 10.36 -2.44
N VAL A 44 15.23 10.57 -2.02
CA VAL A 44 14.36 11.64 -2.55
C VAL A 44 14.98 13.01 -2.29
N GLY A 45 15.48 13.25 -1.07
CA GLY A 45 16.13 14.49 -0.72
C GLY A 45 17.34 14.82 -1.60
N ASP A 46 18.17 13.82 -1.91
CA ASP A 46 19.33 13.99 -2.79
C ASP A 46 18.93 14.32 -4.24
N ILE A 47 17.88 13.66 -4.74
CA ILE A 47 17.34 13.93 -6.08
C ILE A 47 16.79 15.36 -6.17
N LEU A 48 15.98 15.77 -5.17
CA LEU A 48 15.38 17.11 -5.16
C LEU A 48 16.43 18.22 -5.02
N ARG A 49 17.44 18.06 -4.14
CA ARG A 49 18.55 19.03 -4.04
C ARG A 49 19.33 19.14 -5.33
N LYS A 50 19.53 18.04 -6.04
CA LYS A 50 20.23 18.04 -7.35
C LYS A 50 19.43 18.77 -8.42
N GLU A 51 18.11 18.56 -8.46
CA GLU A 51 17.23 19.16 -9.47
C GLU A 51 16.96 20.64 -9.22
N TYR A 52 16.66 21.00 -7.97
CA TYR A 52 16.21 22.34 -7.61
C TYR A 52 17.36 23.28 -7.20
N GLY A 53 18.55 22.73 -6.95
CA GLY A 53 19.74 23.52 -6.64
C GLY A 53 19.91 23.86 -5.15
N PRO A 54 20.97 24.66 -4.82
CA PRO A 54 21.40 24.89 -3.44
C PRO A 54 20.44 25.73 -2.60
N GLU A 55 19.54 26.48 -3.21
CA GLU A 55 18.53 27.31 -2.51
C GLU A 55 17.32 26.50 -2.03
N PHE A 56 17.19 25.23 -2.51
CA PHE A 56 16.10 24.36 -2.09
C PHE A 56 16.38 23.76 -0.71
N ASP A 57 15.52 24.08 0.25
CA ASP A 57 15.60 23.56 1.61
C ASP A 57 14.72 22.31 1.76
N TYR A 58 15.38 21.14 1.79
CA TYR A 58 14.69 19.86 1.89
C TYR A 58 14.00 19.66 3.24
N ASP A 59 14.54 20.22 4.34
CA ASP A 59 13.96 20.05 5.67
C ASP A 59 12.67 20.87 5.79
N ILE A 60 12.68 22.10 5.28
CA ILE A 60 11.45 22.93 5.16
C ILE A 60 10.43 22.24 4.26
N PHE A 61 10.87 21.74 3.11
CA PHE A 61 10.02 21.01 2.18
C PHE A 61 9.35 19.80 2.84
N LEU A 62 10.11 18.94 3.50
CA LEU A 62 9.62 17.74 4.13
C LEU A 62 8.65 18.06 5.29
N LYS A 63 8.99 19.03 6.12
CA LYS A 63 8.11 19.53 7.19
C LYS A 63 6.77 20.00 6.60
N ARG A 64 6.83 20.74 5.51
CA ARG A 64 5.62 21.25 4.84
C ARG A 64 4.77 20.12 4.24
N CYS A 65 5.38 19.10 3.66
CA CYS A 65 4.69 17.90 3.22
C CYS A 65 3.91 17.24 4.37
N TYR A 66 4.52 17.09 5.54
CA TYR A 66 3.84 16.51 6.71
C TYR A 66 2.66 17.37 7.19
N GLU A 67 2.79 18.71 7.24
CA GLU A 67 1.68 19.60 7.62
C GLU A 67 0.49 19.49 6.64
N ILE A 68 0.77 19.40 5.36
CA ILE A 68 -0.27 19.19 4.33
C ILE A 68 -0.92 17.81 4.52
N ASN A 69 -0.11 16.78 4.73
CA ASN A 69 -0.59 15.42 4.96
C ASN A 69 -1.48 15.32 6.21
N ASP A 70 -1.13 15.98 7.30
CA ASP A 70 -1.99 16.05 8.50
C ASP A 70 -3.35 16.70 8.18
N THR A 71 -3.35 17.72 7.34
CA THR A 71 -4.59 18.36 6.88
C THR A 71 -5.43 17.43 6.00
N ILE A 72 -4.80 16.68 5.10
CA ILE A 72 -5.48 15.69 4.25
C ILE A 72 -6.08 14.58 5.12
N LEU A 73 -5.28 14.04 6.06
CA LEU A 73 -5.71 13.00 7.00
C LEU A 73 -6.95 13.41 7.80
N SER A 74 -7.01 14.66 8.25
CA SER A 74 -8.16 15.17 9.03
C SER A 74 -9.48 15.19 8.25
N LYS A 75 -9.41 15.19 6.90
CA LYS A 75 -10.57 15.19 6.01
C LYS A 75 -10.96 13.78 5.53
N GLY A 76 -10.16 12.77 5.84
CA GLY A 76 -10.24 11.42 5.29
C GLY A 76 -9.57 11.30 3.91
N ILE A 77 -9.05 10.12 3.60
CA ILE A 77 -8.43 9.81 2.31
C ILE A 77 -9.43 9.00 1.48
N PRO A 78 -9.62 9.28 0.19
CA PRO A 78 -10.45 8.46 -0.66
C PRO A 78 -10.02 7.00 -0.65
N LEU A 79 -11.00 6.11 -0.69
CA LEU A 79 -10.75 4.68 -0.84
C LEU A 79 -10.44 4.36 -2.29
N MET A 80 -9.59 3.37 -2.50
CA MET A 80 -9.36 2.79 -3.81
C MET A 80 -10.63 2.10 -4.29
N LYS A 81 -10.78 2.07 -5.62
CA LYS A 81 -11.98 1.52 -6.26
C LYS A 81 -12.22 0.06 -5.88
N GLY A 82 -13.38 -0.23 -5.30
CA GLY A 82 -13.76 -1.56 -4.86
C GLY A 82 -13.32 -1.94 -3.45
N ALA A 83 -12.51 -1.11 -2.75
CA ALA A 83 -11.98 -1.46 -1.44
C ALA A 83 -13.08 -1.71 -0.40
N LYS A 84 -14.04 -0.82 -0.26
CA LYS A 84 -15.12 -0.98 0.72
C LYS A 84 -16.02 -2.17 0.39
N GLN A 85 -16.39 -2.33 -0.88
CA GLN A 85 -17.22 -3.45 -1.32
C GLN A 85 -16.53 -4.80 -1.06
N LEU A 86 -15.21 -4.87 -1.29
CA LEU A 86 -14.43 -6.07 -1.01
C LEU A 86 -14.43 -6.38 0.50
N LEU A 87 -14.15 -5.40 1.35
CA LEU A 87 -14.11 -5.61 2.80
C LEU A 87 -15.47 -6.03 3.35
N ASP A 88 -16.56 -5.42 2.89
CA ASP A 88 -17.92 -5.81 3.28
C ASP A 88 -18.19 -7.27 2.89
N TYR A 89 -17.85 -7.66 1.65
CA TYR A 89 -18.01 -9.03 1.18
C TYR A 89 -17.18 -10.03 2.00
N LEU A 90 -15.92 -9.73 2.31
CA LEU A 90 -15.05 -10.62 3.10
C LEU A 90 -15.61 -10.83 4.50
N LYS A 91 -16.06 -9.76 5.15
CA LYS A 91 -16.67 -9.79 6.46
C LYS A 91 -17.99 -10.61 6.49
N GLU A 92 -18.87 -10.37 5.52
CA GLU A 92 -20.14 -11.12 5.38
C GLU A 92 -19.93 -12.61 5.08
N SER A 93 -18.83 -12.91 4.38
CA SER A 93 -18.45 -14.29 4.02
C SER A 93 -17.65 -15.01 5.13
N GLY A 94 -17.32 -14.34 6.24
CA GLY A 94 -16.51 -14.91 7.32
C GLY A 94 -15.07 -15.22 6.90
N ILE A 95 -14.54 -14.49 5.89
CA ILE A 95 -13.16 -14.65 5.42
C ILE A 95 -12.27 -13.72 6.26
N TYR A 96 -11.25 -14.28 6.89
CA TYR A 96 -10.30 -13.53 7.70
C TYR A 96 -9.52 -12.51 6.88
N THR A 97 -9.29 -11.34 7.49
CA THR A 97 -8.59 -10.22 6.87
C THR A 97 -7.48 -9.68 7.76
N CYS A 98 -6.30 -9.46 7.19
CA CYS A 98 -5.17 -8.87 7.89
C CYS A 98 -4.47 -7.84 7.03
N ILE A 99 -4.13 -6.70 7.61
CA ILE A 99 -3.25 -5.72 6.97
C ILE A 99 -1.80 -6.06 7.26
N GLY A 100 -0.97 -6.12 6.20
CA GLY A 100 0.49 -6.10 6.29
C GLY A 100 1.01 -4.83 5.60
N THR A 101 1.40 -3.80 6.35
CA THR A 101 1.85 -2.50 5.82
C THR A 101 3.22 -2.11 6.34
N THR A 102 4.03 -1.42 5.51
CA THR A 102 5.30 -0.80 5.93
C THR A 102 5.09 0.45 6.78
N THR A 103 3.89 0.99 6.79
CA THR A 103 3.49 2.15 7.59
C THR A 103 3.51 1.78 9.08
N HIS A 104 3.96 2.69 9.94
CA HIS A 104 4.03 2.49 11.38
C HIS A 104 2.64 2.39 12.02
N ARG A 105 2.51 1.62 13.11
CA ARG A 105 1.25 1.36 13.83
C ARG A 105 0.44 2.61 14.11
N ARG A 106 1.07 3.65 14.63
CA ARG A 106 0.40 4.92 14.97
C ARG A 106 -0.27 5.54 13.74
N GLN A 107 0.43 5.60 12.62
CA GLN A 107 -0.08 6.20 11.38
C GLN A 107 -1.14 5.30 10.74
N THR A 108 -0.91 4.00 10.70
CA THR A 108 -1.88 3.00 10.22
C THR A 108 -3.22 3.11 10.96
N THR A 109 -3.17 3.16 12.30
CA THR A 109 -4.38 3.32 13.12
C THR A 109 -5.10 4.63 12.82
N ALA A 110 -4.36 5.73 12.68
CA ALA A 110 -4.96 7.04 12.37
C ALA A 110 -5.66 7.03 11.00
N LEU A 111 -5.00 6.47 9.97
CA LEU A 111 -5.54 6.33 8.60
C LEU A 111 -6.81 5.48 8.56
N LEU A 112 -6.78 4.31 9.19
CA LEU A 112 -7.92 3.39 9.21
C LEU A 112 -9.09 3.96 10.02
N THR A 113 -8.82 4.65 11.13
CA THR A 113 -9.85 5.31 11.95
C THR A 113 -10.51 6.46 11.17
N ALA A 114 -9.71 7.31 10.50
CA ALA A 114 -10.25 8.41 9.68
C ALA A 114 -11.17 7.90 8.56
N ASN A 115 -10.87 6.73 8.01
CA ASN A 115 -11.65 6.07 6.96
C ASN A 115 -12.74 5.13 7.50
N LYS A 116 -12.91 5.00 8.82
CA LYS A 116 -13.87 4.09 9.48
C LYS A 116 -13.68 2.62 9.09
N MET A 117 -12.43 2.20 8.86
CA MET A 117 -12.06 0.87 8.39
C MET A 117 -11.32 0.04 9.44
N LEU A 118 -11.03 0.61 10.63
CA LEU A 118 -10.21 -0.08 11.64
C LEU A 118 -10.83 -1.41 12.08
N GLU A 119 -12.16 -1.48 12.17
CA GLU A 119 -12.92 -2.66 12.59
C GLU A 119 -13.30 -3.61 11.43
N ASP A 120 -12.83 -3.30 10.22
CA ASP A 120 -13.04 -4.17 9.06
C ASP A 120 -11.96 -5.26 8.93
N PHE A 121 -10.95 -5.23 9.82
CA PHE A 121 -9.83 -6.18 9.82
C PHE A 121 -9.76 -6.96 11.13
N ASP A 122 -9.51 -8.27 11.01
CA ASP A 122 -9.32 -9.15 12.17
C ASP A 122 -7.97 -8.91 12.86
N ASP A 123 -6.92 -8.56 12.09
CA ASP A 123 -5.61 -8.17 12.65
C ASP A 123 -4.86 -7.21 11.70
N ILE A 124 -3.80 -6.60 12.23
CA ILE A 124 -2.95 -5.64 11.51
C ILE A 124 -1.51 -5.88 11.93
N VAL A 125 -0.59 -5.97 10.97
CA VAL A 125 0.86 -6.01 11.17
C VAL A 125 1.49 -4.81 10.49
N CYS A 126 2.24 -4.00 11.25
CA CYS A 126 2.83 -2.74 10.80
C CYS A 126 4.35 -2.84 10.63
N GLY A 127 4.93 -1.88 9.93
CA GLY A 127 6.36 -1.85 9.62
C GLY A 127 7.28 -1.78 10.83
N ASP A 128 6.83 -1.22 11.94
CA ASP A 128 7.53 -1.16 13.22
C ASP A 128 7.40 -2.44 14.07
N GLU A 129 6.70 -3.44 13.55
CA GLU A 129 6.48 -4.74 14.21
C GLU A 129 7.26 -5.88 13.54
N VAL A 130 8.00 -5.60 12.48
CA VAL A 130 8.85 -6.57 11.77
C VAL A 130 10.31 -6.22 11.92
N SER A 131 11.17 -7.23 11.90
CA SER A 131 12.62 -7.05 11.96
C SER A 131 13.19 -6.62 10.62
N ILE A 132 12.62 -7.15 9.54
CA ILE A 132 13.04 -6.87 8.16
C ILE A 132 11.78 -6.51 7.36
N GLY A 133 11.77 -5.29 6.82
CA GLY A 133 10.66 -4.80 5.98
C GLY A 133 10.62 -5.43 4.59
N LYS A 134 9.52 -5.18 3.84
CA LYS A 134 9.39 -5.58 2.44
C LYS A 134 10.62 -5.13 1.61
N PRO A 135 11.18 -5.97 0.75
CA PRO A 135 10.59 -7.18 0.14
C PRO A 135 10.72 -8.46 0.96
N ASN A 136 11.23 -8.43 2.20
CA ASN A 136 11.25 -9.62 3.04
C ASN A 136 9.81 -10.08 3.37
N PRO A 137 9.51 -11.40 3.34
CA PRO A 137 8.16 -11.92 3.56
C PRO A 137 7.69 -11.88 5.02
N GLU A 138 8.54 -11.46 5.98
CA GLU A 138 8.25 -11.49 7.42
C GLU A 138 6.87 -10.93 7.77
N ILE A 139 6.50 -9.80 7.14
CA ILE A 139 5.24 -9.13 7.43
C ILE A 139 4.02 -10.01 7.11
N TYR A 140 4.04 -10.69 5.96
CA TYR A 140 2.94 -11.58 5.56
C TYR A 140 2.91 -12.89 6.33
N LEU A 141 4.09 -13.43 6.65
CA LEU A 141 4.19 -14.60 7.53
C LEU A 141 3.68 -14.28 8.94
N LYS A 142 3.92 -13.07 9.45
CA LYS A 142 3.32 -12.59 10.71
C LYS A 142 1.81 -12.42 10.61
N CYS A 143 1.30 -11.86 9.51
CA CYS A 143 -0.15 -11.79 9.28
C CYS A 143 -0.77 -13.19 9.32
N LEU A 144 -0.23 -14.15 8.58
CA LEU A 144 -0.74 -15.53 8.56
C LEU A 144 -0.71 -16.18 9.94
N SER A 145 0.34 -15.94 10.73
CA SER A 145 0.50 -16.51 12.08
C SER A 145 -0.59 -16.10 13.09
N LYS A 146 -1.38 -15.09 12.78
CA LYS A 146 -2.54 -14.65 13.59
C LYS A 146 -3.72 -15.64 13.49
N PHE A 147 -3.76 -16.44 12.44
CA PHE A 147 -4.86 -17.36 12.11
C PHE A 147 -4.35 -18.81 12.17
N LYS A 148 -4.63 -19.51 13.26
CA LYS A 148 -4.02 -20.82 13.60
C LYS A 148 -4.36 -21.94 12.63
N ASP A 149 -5.55 -21.88 12.00
CA ASP A 149 -6.11 -22.96 11.20
C ASP A 149 -6.11 -22.61 9.70
N VAL A 150 -5.28 -21.65 9.26
CA VAL A 150 -5.17 -21.22 7.87
C VAL A 150 -3.82 -21.63 7.30
N ASP A 151 -3.84 -22.47 6.26
CA ASP A 151 -2.63 -22.81 5.49
C ASP A 151 -2.30 -21.68 4.50
N LYS A 152 -1.01 -21.49 4.21
CA LYS A 152 -0.58 -20.46 3.26
C LYS A 152 -1.10 -20.68 1.84
N SER A 153 -1.47 -21.90 1.46
CA SER A 153 -2.14 -22.18 0.19
C SER A 153 -3.58 -21.67 0.12
N GLU A 154 -4.19 -21.38 1.27
CA GLU A 154 -5.53 -20.80 1.39
C GLU A 154 -5.49 -19.28 1.51
N ALA A 155 -4.31 -18.69 1.69
CA ALA A 155 -4.14 -17.26 1.86
C ALA A 155 -3.87 -16.55 0.51
N LEU A 156 -4.48 -15.36 0.36
CA LEU A 156 -4.24 -14.43 -0.75
C LEU A 156 -3.54 -13.18 -0.21
N VAL A 157 -2.50 -12.75 -0.90
CA VAL A 157 -1.86 -11.44 -0.69
C VAL A 157 -2.29 -10.52 -1.82
N PHE A 158 -2.92 -9.41 -1.51
CA PHE A 158 -3.22 -8.35 -2.47
C PHE A 158 -2.15 -7.25 -2.36
N GLU A 159 -1.56 -6.86 -3.48
CA GLU A 159 -0.50 -5.86 -3.53
C GLU A 159 -0.53 -5.01 -4.79
N ASP A 160 -0.10 -3.75 -4.64
CA ASP A 160 0.01 -2.77 -5.72
C ASP A 160 1.46 -2.41 -6.07
N GLY A 161 2.40 -2.63 -5.14
CA GLY A 161 3.80 -2.22 -5.22
C GLY A 161 4.80 -3.36 -5.34
N ASN A 162 5.96 -3.09 -5.98
CA ASN A 162 6.98 -4.10 -6.30
C ASN A 162 7.55 -4.80 -5.06
N ALA A 163 7.93 -4.03 -4.04
CA ALA A 163 8.51 -4.61 -2.81
C ALA A 163 7.50 -5.49 -2.06
N GLY A 164 6.23 -5.09 -2.01
CA GLY A 164 5.17 -5.89 -1.41
C GLY A 164 4.86 -7.15 -2.21
N ALA A 165 4.90 -7.06 -3.52
CA ALA A 165 4.69 -8.18 -4.42
C ALA A 165 5.79 -9.25 -4.27
N HIS A 166 7.07 -8.85 -4.21
CA HIS A 166 8.16 -9.78 -3.89
C HIS A 166 7.98 -10.44 -2.52
N ALA A 167 7.63 -9.66 -1.48
CA ALA A 167 7.35 -10.21 -0.16
C ALA A 167 6.18 -11.23 -0.20
N GLY A 168 5.14 -10.96 -0.99
CA GLY A 168 4.01 -11.87 -1.21
C GLY A 168 4.45 -13.19 -1.85
N ILE A 169 5.23 -13.13 -2.93
CA ILE A 169 5.80 -14.30 -3.61
C ILE A 169 6.66 -15.12 -2.63
N ASP A 170 7.58 -14.48 -1.94
CA ASP A 170 8.53 -15.14 -1.06
C ASP A 170 7.88 -15.70 0.22
N SER A 171 6.68 -15.22 0.58
CA SER A 171 5.88 -15.81 1.67
C SER A 171 5.34 -17.19 1.34
N GLY A 172 5.26 -17.53 0.05
CA GLY A 172 4.65 -18.76 -0.46
C GLY A 172 3.13 -18.73 -0.49
N MET A 173 2.50 -17.57 -0.26
CA MET A 173 1.06 -17.34 -0.45
C MET A 173 0.75 -16.97 -1.90
N ARG A 174 -0.52 -17.02 -2.29
CA ARG A 174 -0.95 -16.67 -3.65
C ARG A 174 -1.03 -15.14 -3.79
N LEU A 175 -0.23 -14.56 -4.68
CA LEU A 175 -0.18 -13.13 -4.92
C LEU A 175 -1.23 -12.69 -5.94
N VAL A 176 -2.07 -11.74 -5.57
CA VAL A 176 -2.98 -11.01 -6.46
C VAL A 176 -2.44 -9.59 -6.63
N LEU A 177 -1.97 -9.27 -7.84
CA LEU A 177 -1.51 -7.93 -8.16
C LEU A 177 -2.68 -7.02 -8.54
N VAL A 178 -2.66 -5.83 -7.99
CA VAL A 178 -3.59 -4.73 -8.29
C VAL A 178 -2.77 -3.51 -8.70
N PRO A 179 -2.25 -3.45 -9.95
CA PRO A 179 -1.35 -2.39 -10.38
C PRO A 179 -1.98 -1.00 -10.23
N ASP A 180 -1.24 -0.07 -9.63
CA ASP A 180 -1.61 1.33 -9.54
C ASP A 180 -0.45 2.23 -10.06
N LEU A 181 0.10 3.12 -9.25
CA LEU A 181 1.16 4.05 -9.67
C LEU A 181 2.55 3.43 -9.68
N ALA A 182 2.80 2.43 -8.85
CA ALA A 182 4.11 1.83 -8.70
C ALA A 182 4.54 1.02 -9.92
N TYR A 183 5.81 1.11 -10.28
CA TYR A 183 6.40 0.21 -11.25
C TYR A 183 6.41 -1.22 -10.72
N LEU A 184 5.99 -2.15 -11.55
CA LEU A 184 6.03 -3.59 -11.29
C LEU A 184 6.94 -4.25 -12.33
N ASP A 185 7.99 -4.93 -11.86
CA ASP A 185 8.91 -5.63 -12.74
C ASP A 185 8.29 -6.89 -13.38
N ASP A 186 8.98 -7.42 -14.40
CA ASP A 186 8.48 -8.59 -15.15
C ASP A 186 8.46 -9.85 -14.27
N GLU A 187 9.32 -9.94 -13.28
CA GLU A 187 9.37 -11.08 -12.37
C GLU A 187 8.10 -11.17 -11.54
N VAL A 188 7.71 -10.09 -10.86
CA VAL A 188 6.46 -10.06 -10.08
C VAL A 188 5.24 -10.29 -10.95
N ARG A 189 5.19 -9.71 -12.16
CA ARG A 189 4.09 -9.92 -13.10
C ARG A 189 3.97 -11.38 -13.53
N SER A 190 5.10 -12.05 -13.79
CA SER A 190 5.13 -13.44 -14.24
C SER A 190 4.81 -14.45 -13.13
N LYS A 191 5.11 -14.12 -11.87
CA LYS A 191 4.88 -14.97 -10.70
C LYS A 191 3.55 -14.70 -9.99
N ALA A 192 2.84 -13.63 -10.36
CA ALA A 192 1.54 -13.34 -9.77
C ALA A 192 0.54 -14.45 -10.09
N TYR A 193 -0.19 -14.91 -9.07
CA TYR A 193 -1.27 -15.86 -9.22
C TYR A 193 -2.42 -15.28 -10.05
N LYS A 194 -2.71 -13.98 -9.85
CA LYS A 194 -3.70 -13.21 -10.60
C LYS A 194 -3.28 -11.76 -10.70
N ILE A 195 -3.66 -11.09 -11.77
CA ILE A 195 -3.58 -9.64 -11.93
C ILE A 195 -4.99 -9.13 -12.19
N ILE A 196 -5.45 -8.18 -11.39
CA ILE A 196 -6.76 -7.52 -11.55
C ILE A 196 -6.58 -6.01 -11.66
N PRO A 197 -7.43 -5.31 -12.42
CA PRO A 197 -7.24 -3.87 -12.67
C PRO A 197 -7.53 -2.99 -11.45
N ASP A 198 -8.41 -3.43 -10.56
CA ASP A 198 -8.78 -2.76 -9.31
C ASP A 198 -9.53 -3.76 -8.39
N LEU A 199 -9.74 -3.38 -7.11
CA LEU A 199 -10.37 -4.27 -6.12
C LEU A 199 -11.85 -4.58 -6.40
N SER A 200 -12.53 -3.86 -7.30
CA SER A 200 -13.91 -4.21 -7.69
C SER A 200 -14.01 -5.56 -8.41
N LYS A 201 -12.87 -6.09 -8.91
CA LYS A 201 -12.78 -7.41 -9.55
C LYS A 201 -12.37 -8.53 -8.59
N ALA A 202 -12.01 -8.20 -7.36
CA ALA A 202 -11.54 -9.17 -6.39
C ALA A 202 -12.67 -10.12 -5.92
N ILE A 203 -13.88 -9.63 -5.77
CA ILE A 203 -15.03 -10.43 -5.29
C ILE A 203 -15.34 -11.57 -6.25
N ASP A 204 -15.44 -11.27 -7.55
CA ASP A 204 -15.72 -12.29 -8.56
C ASP A 204 -14.61 -13.34 -8.60
N PHE A 205 -13.36 -12.89 -8.54
CA PHE A 205 -12.19 -13.77 -8.49
C PHE A 205 -12.21 -14.68 -7.24
N ILE A 206 -12.51 -14.16 -6.04
CA ILE A 206 -12.56 -14.94 -4.80
C ILE A 206 -13.69 -15.99 -4.87
N LYS A 207 -14.84 -15.64 -5.42
CA LYS A 207 -15.95 -16.58 -5.64
C LYS A 207 -15.54 -17.74 -6.54
N GLU A 208 -14.90 -17.44 -7.68
CA GLU A 208 -14.39 -18.46 -8.61
C GLU A 208 -13.38 -19.40 -7.93
N GLU A 209 -12.50 -18.88 -7.07
CA GLU A 209 -11.53 -19.69 -6.32
C GLU A 209 -12.20 -20.60 -5.29
N ASN A 210 -13.19 -20.09 -4.56
CA ASN A 210 -13.93 -20.89 -3.57
C ASN A 210 -14.72 -22.04 -4.24
N GLU A 211 -15.32 -21.81 -5.40
CA GLU A 211 -16.02 -22.85 -6.16
C GLU A 211 -15.06 -23.96 -6.63
N ARG A 212 -13.84 -23.60 -7.07
CA ARG A 212 -12.81 -24.59 -7.47
C ARG A 212 -12.36 -25.46 -6.30
N THR A 213 -12.22 -24.87 -5.12
CA THR A 213 -11.76 -25.59 -3.91
C THR A 213 -12.85 -26.54 -3.38
N THR A 214 -14.11 -26.19 -3.53
CA THR A 214 -15.27 -27.03 -3.08
C THR A 214 -15.56 -28.20 -4.01
N SER A 215 -15.01 -28.20 -5.24
CA SER A 215 -15.26 -29.22 -6.28
C SER A 215 -14.21 -30.35 -6.29
N ILE A 216 -13.27 -30.36 -5.35
CA ILE A 216 -12.24 -31.38 -5.13
C ILE A 216 -12.55 -32.16 -3.84
#